data_1fa502ca3edd1297b00008c546ae5e13
#
_entry.id   1fa502ca3edd1297b00008c546ae5e13
#
_cell.length_a   1.000
_cell.length_b   1.000
_cell.length_c   1.000
_cell.angle_alpha   90.00
_cell.angle_beta   90.00
_cell.angle_gamma   90.00
#
_symmetry.space_group_name_H-M   'P 1'
#
loop_
_entity.id
_entity.type
_entity.pdbx_description
1 polymer ?
#
loop_
_entity_poly.entity_id
_entity_poly.type
_entity_poly.pdbx_seq_one_letter_code
_entity_poly.pdbx_strand_id
1 'polypeptide(L)'
;MRVLARVQDAALQEQLTTAATLLGAELMTVNALDGSAVGPDERLLDAVRSHPDVVFVESASPAEVRTLRSETASRGIALVVACAADQVAACASGARADEWLLTSSGGAEVASRLESAVARVKRAERPEATAQAAEHLRYEELLYDRFTGFPTLPVMLERGREILERTGRLTILYIEFVRYSKLEEIYGWQKLDEVLQTTAGSVREFYDRQRGASESHLMVSHTGDDDFIFFTDLQQQPVEDAERRINELAEELERYIGERLDKEHGEDIAGLFGIYVGSTTLFRNPKIRTERLIYRGIREAALAARSVEHRERSRKVADLKSTIREGAVYIVYHPIVVTETREVYGYEALARGSLRSLRSPEVLFGVAEEANLIWELSRLCRKRAIEGIDENLKEHELLFINIDPHDFRDPTFRYLDLDELGVEHPERIVLEITERTAITDYPTFQGYLDDFRARGFRFAVDDAGSGYAGLGSIANLAPDFIKLDISLISSIDTNFMKQNLVDTMVSFANDHGIKVIAEGVEREEEYETVKALGVHLTQGFLFHNAQSNGKGEH
;
A
#
# COMPACT_ATOMS: atom_id res chain seq x y z
N MET A 1 4.93 -2.47 -43.47
CA MET A 1 5.44 -1.09 -43.29
C MET A 1 6.41 -0.79 -44.43
N ARG A 2 6.28 0.39 -45.09
CA ARG A 2 7.19 0.82 -46.16
C ARG A 2 8.03 1.98 -45.65
N VAL A 3 9.35 1.84 -45.71
CA VAL A 3 10.32 2.84 -45.22
C VAL A 3 11.02 3.42 -46.45
N LEU A 4 10.89 4.72 -46.66
CA LEU A 4 11.65 5.46 -47.66
C LEU A 4 12.88 6.08 -46.97
N ALA A 5 14.06 5.75 -47.43
CA ALA A 5 15.28 6.17 -46.77
C ALA A 5 16.23 6.91 -47.71
N ARG A 6 16.87 7.98 -47.19
CA ARG A 6 18.05 8.60 -47.77
C ARG A 6 19.15 8.61 -46.73
N VAL A 7 20.14 7.75 -46.90
CA VAL A 7 21.28 7.54 -46.01
C VAL A 7 22.57 7.57 -46.80
N GLN A 8 23.61 8.26 -46.31
CA GLN A 8 24.94 8.33 -46.93
C GLN A 8 25.95 7.44 -46.22
N ASP A 9 25.78 7.31 -44.89
CA ASP A 9 26.68 6.46 -44.09
C ASP A 9 26.35 4.97 -44.31
N ALA A 10 27.37 4.21 -44.73
CA ALA A 10 27.21 2.79 -45.03
C ALA A 10 26.87 1.95 -43.78
N ALA A 11 27.39 2.33 -42.61
CA ALA A 11 27.10 1.64 -41.35
C ALA A 11 25.63 1.88 -40.92
N LEU A 12 25.13 3.12 -41.02
CA LEU A 12 23.74 3.45 -40.75
C LEU A 12 22.80 2.76 -41.74
N GLN A 13 23.19 2.65 -43.01
CA GLN A 13 22.44 1.91 -44.05
C GLN A 13 22.30 0.41 -43.68
N GLU A 14 23.36 -0.22 -43.17
CA GLU A 14 23.35 -1.60 -42.68
C GLU A 14 22.40 -1.76 -41.48
N GLN A 15 22.46 -0.82 -40.52
CA GLN A 15 21.58 -0.82 -39.35
C GLN A 15 20.11 -0.63 -39.75
N LEU A 16 19.83 0.25 -40.70
CA LEU A 16 18.49 0.45 -41.24
C LEU A 16 17.96 -0.79 -41.98
N THR A 17 18.81 -1.49 -42.73
CA THR A 17 18.45 -2.76 -43.36
C THR A 17 18.13 -3.84 -42.34
N THR A 18 18.91 -3.90 -41.26
CA THR A 18 18.65 -4.78 -40.12
C THR A 18 17.33 -4.46 -39.46
N ALA A 19 17.04 -3.16 -39.20
CA ALA A 19 15.80 -2.69 -38.64
C ALA A 19 14.58 -3.04 -39.54
N ALA A 20 14.70 -2.83 -40.85
CA ALA A 20 13.64 -3.17 -41.80
C ALA A 20 13.35 -4.68 -41.79
N THR A 21 14.39 -5.52 -41.69
CA THR A 21 14.24 -6.97 -41.57
C THR A 21 13.53 -7.38 -40.30
N LEU A 22 13.90 -6.80 -39.14
CA LEU A 22 13.25 -7.04 -37.84
C LEU A 22 11.74 -6.67 -37.85
N LEU A 23 11.39 -5.62 -38.57
CA LEU A 23 10.00 -5.13 -38.67
C LEU A 23 9.21 -5.77 -39.81
N GLY A 24 9.80 -6.61 -40.63
CA GLY A 24 9.17 -7.11 -41.86
C GLY A 24 8.78 -5.96 -42.81
N ALA A 25 9.57 -4.89 -42.86
CA ALA A 25 9.31 -3.67 -43.61
C ALA A 25 9.99 -3.69 -44.97
N GLU A 26 9.33 -3.13 -45.98
CA GLU A 26 9.90 -2.86 -47.30
C GLU A 26 10.75 -1.59 -47.24
N LEU A 27 12.04 -1.69 -47.59
CA LEU A 27 12.96 -0.57 -47.57
C LEU A 27 13.20 -0.07 -49.00
N MET A 28 12.85 1.17 -49.26
CA MET A 28 13.10 1.90 -50.49
C MET A 28 14.19 2.95 -50.25
N THR A 29 15.27 2.95 -51.02
CA THR A 29 16.37 3.90 -50.88
C THR A 29 16.45 4.89 -52.02
N VAL A 30 16.67 6.16 -51.68
CA VAL A 30 16.98 7.22 -52.64
C VAL A 30 18.45 7.60 -52.50
N ASN A 31 19.22 7.45 -53.58
CA ASN A 31 20.63 7.85 -53.56
C ASN A 31 20.76 9.36 -53.41
N ALA A 32 21.60 9.79 -52.47
CA ALA A 32 21.92 11.19 -52.30
C ALA A 32 22.65 11.74 -53.55
N LEU A 33 22.33 12.94 -53.95
CA LEU A 33 23.06 13.65 -55.01
C LEU A 33 24.42 14.09 -54.49
N ASP A 34 25.47 13.86 -55.28
CA ASP A 34 26.82 14.36 -54.99
C ASP A 34 26.80 15.90 -54.79
N GLY A 35 27.10 16.29 -53.57
CA GLY A 35 27.36 17.60 -52.99
C GLY A 35 27.22 18.84 -53.86
N SER A 36 26.10 19.58 -53.78
CA SER A 36 26.03 21.04 -53.87
C SER A 36 24.63 21.63 -53.94
N ALA A 37 23.57 20.98 -53.61
CA ALA A 37 22.22 21.59 -53.60
C ALA A 37 21.81 22.09 -52.19
N VAL A 38 21.80 23.39 -51.99
CA VAL A 38 21.15 24.03 -50.84
C VAL A 38 19.63 24.06 -51.07
N GLY A 39 18.99 22.89 -50.92
CA GLY A 39 17.54 22.75 -51.04
C GLY A 39 17.08 21.32 -50.84
N PRO A 40 15.77 21.08 -50.58
CA PRO A 40 15.24 19.75 -50.45
C PRO A 40 15.42 18.94 -51.76
N ASP A 41 15.90 17.70 -51.63
CA ASP A 41 16.08 16.78 -52.75
C ASP A 41 14.73 16.50 -53.42
N GLU A 42 14.53 17.04 -54.64
CA GLU A 42 13.27 16.84 -55.42
C GLU A 42 12.93 15.36 -55.63
N ARG A 43 13.96 14.50 -55.73
CA ARG A 43 13.73 13.03 -55.90
C ARG A 43 13.16 12.40 -54.62
N LEU A 44 13.62 12.89 -53.47
CA LEU A 44 13.07 12.43 -52.18
C LEU A 44 11.62 12.92 -52.02
N LEU A 45 11.35 14.18 -52.38
CA LEU A 45 9.99 14.72 -52.36
C LEU A 45 9.04 14.01 -53.33
N ASP A 46 9.52 13.67 -54.51
CA ASP A 46 8.74 12.86 -55.46
C ASP A 46 8.50 11.44 -54.95
N ALA A 47 9.49 10.80 -54.31
CA ALA A 47 9.34 9.49 -53.73
C ALA A 47 8.37 9.48 -52.50
N VAL A 48 8.23 10.57 -51.75
CA VAL A 48 7.24 10.74 -50.68
C VAL A 48 5.80 10.62 -51.24
N ARG A 49 5.60 10.96 -52.51
CA ARG A 49 4.29 10.81 -53.18
C ARG A 49 3.86 9.36 -53.37
N SER A 50 4.77 8.40 -53.24
CA SER A 50 4.43 6.96 -53.28
C SER A 50 3.80 6.46 -51.96
N HIS A 51 3.52 7.35 -51.01
CA HIS A 51 2.91 7.08 -49.69
C HIS A 51 3.65 6.00 -48.88
N PRO A 52 4.94 6.20 -48.53
CA PRO A 52 5.58 5.34 -47.53
C PRO A 52 4.94 5.55 -46.16
N ASP A 53 5.11 4.60 -45.22
CA ASP A 53 4.68 4.79 -43.84
C ASP A 53 5.66 5.69 -43.06
N VAL A 54 6.94 5.65 -43.44
CA VAL A 54 8.05 6.43 -42.81
C VAL A 54 8.99 6.98 -43.86
N VAL A 55 9.41 8.22 -43.68
CA VAL A 55 10.57 8.83 -44.36
C VAL A 55 11.71 8.92 -43.36
N PHE A 56 12.82 8.27 -43.67
CA PHE A 56 14.04 8.28 -42.89
C PHE A 56 15.15 9.06 -43.61
N VAL A 57 15.70 10.08 -42.96
CA VAL A 57 16.76 10.90 -43.57
C VAL A 57 17.95 11.05 -42.62
N GLU A 58 19.14 10.96 -43.18
CA GLU A 58 20.39 11.22 -42.48
C GLU A 58 20.85 12.68 -42.68
N SER A 59 21.31 13.31 -41.59
CA SER A 59 22.00 14.60 -41.60
C SER A 59 21.30 15.73 -42.35
N ALA A 60 19.96 15.76 -42.30
CA ALA A 60 19.16 16.81 -42.95
C ALA A 60 19.37 18.17 -42.27
N SER A 61 19.49 19.23 -43.06
CA SER A 61 19.52 20.62 -42.52
C SER A 61 18.16 20.97 -41.89
N PRO A 62 18.11 21.93 -40.93
CA PRO A 62 16.83 22.35 -40.33
C PRO A 62 15.81 22.88 -41.35
N ALA A 63 16.26 23.43 -42.47
CA ALA A 63 15.40 23.88 -43.56
C ALA A 63 14.79 22.71 -44.32
N GLU A 64 15.59 21.69 -44.61
CA GLU A 64 15.15 20.46 -45.27
C GLU A 64 14.15 19.68 -44.39
N VAL A 65 14.44 19.55 -43.08
CA VAL A 65 13.52 18.88 -42.13
C VAL A 65 12.16 19.59 -42.10
N ARG A 66 12.15 20.95 -42.12
CA ARG A 66 10.87 21.71 -42.18
C ARG A 66 10.09 21.41 -43.45
N THR A 67 10.77 21.37 -44.62
CA THR A 67 10.12 21.06 -45.89
C THR A 67 9.59 19.64 -45.92
N LEU A 68 10.40 18.67 -45.54
CA LEU A 68 9.98 17.25 -45.44
C LEU A 68 8.83 17.09 -44.45
N ARG A 69 8.86 17.79 -43.32
CA ARG A 69 7.78 17.76 -42.33
C ARG A 69 6.46 18.28 -42.91
N SER A 70 6.50 19.35 -43.67
CA SER A 70 5.30 19.89 -44.33
C SER A 70 4.66 18.88 -45.29
N GLU A 71 5.48 18.21 -46.09
CA GLU A 71 5.00 17.21 -47.08
C GLU A 71 4.56 15.89 -46.42
N THR A 72 5.29 15.43 -45.39
CA THR A 72 4.93 14.17 -44.72
C THR A 72 3.71 14.34 -43.82
N ALA A 73 3.58 15.46 -43.10
CA ALA A 73 2.46 15.71 -42.20
C ALA A 73 1.12 15.77 -42.95
N SER A 74 1.09 16.41 -44.14
CA SER A 74 -0.15 16.48 -44.95
C SER A 74 -0.63 15.13 -45.49
N ARG A 75 0.23 14.10 -45.39
CA ARG A 75 0.00 12.76 -45.95
C ARG A 75 -0.05 11.65 -44.89
N GLY A 76 0.04 12.00 -43.59
CA GLY A 76 0.05 11.02 -42.51
C GLY A 76 1.31 10.13 -42.50
N ILE A 77 2.45 10.64 -42.98
CA ILE A 77 3.70 9.92 -43.09
C ILE A 77 4.62 10.33 -41.93
N ALA A 78 5.23 9.37 -41.24
CA ALA A 78 6.18 9.66 -40.16
C ALA A 78 7.52 10.15 -40.71
N LEU A 79 8.14 11.15 -40.07
CA LEU A 79 9.47 11.65 -40.40
C LEU A 79 10.46 11.32 -39.29
N VAL A 80 11.49 10.54 -39.61
CA VAL A 80 12.60 10.18 -38.72
C VAL A 80 13.90 10.74 -39.24
N VAL A 81 14.65 11.42 -38.39
CA VAL A 81 15.90 12.08 -38.76
C VAL A 81 17.06 11.51 -37.94
N ALA A 82 18.10 11.03 -38.62
CA ALA A 82 19.36 10.60 -38.02
C ALA A 82 20.42 11.68 -38.17
N CYS A 83 21.12 12.02 -37.09
CA CYS A 83 22.22 12.98 -37.09
C CYS A 83 23.35 12.57 -36.15
N ALA A 84 24.55 13.14 -36.38
CA ALA A 84 25.67 12.96 -35.47
C ALA A 84 25.40 13.60 -34.09
N ALA A 85 26.03 13.09 -33.04
CA ALA A 85 25.76 13.50 -31.66
C ALA A 85 26.01 15.02 -31.40
N ASP A 86 26.99 15.59 -32.07
CA ASP A 86 27.33 17.03 -32.00
C ASP A 86 26.33 17.91 -32.74
N GLN A 87 25.54 17.39 -33.64
CA GLN A 87 24.55 18.11 -34.48
C GLN A 87 23.12 18.04 -33.94
N VAL A 88 22.83 17.17 -32.99
CA VAL A 88 21.46 16.94 -32.47
C VAL A 88 20.81 18.27 -32.00
N ALA A 89 21.53 19.06 -31.21
CA ALA A 89 20.98 20.31 -30.69
C ALA A 89 20.69 21.33 -31.81
N ALA A 90 21.53 21.40 -32.83
CA ALA A 90 21.35 22.30 -33.97
C ALA A 90 20.21 21.83 -34.90
N CYS A 91 20.08 20.55 -35.12
CA CYS A 91 19.01 19.95 -35.95
C CYS A 91 17.64 20.02 -35.27
N ALA A 92 17.57 19.80 -33.96
CA ALA A 92 16.32 19.84 -33.21
C ALA A 92 15.79 21.25 -32.89
N SER A 93 16.64 22.24 -32.84
CA SER A 93 16.32 23.65 -32.42
C SER A 93 15.54 24.49 -33.42
N GLY A 94 14.73 23.95 -34.27
CA GLY A 94 13.88 24.71 -35.21
C GLY A 94 13.18 23.87 -36.25
N ALA A 95 13.27 22.59 -36.13
CA ALA A 95 12.59 21.65 -37.02
C ALA A 95 11.94 20.52 -36.18
N ARG A 96 10.72 20.11 -36.55
CA ARG A 96 9.97 19.06 -35.86
C ARG A 96 9.99 17.78 -36.71
N ALA A 97 10.80 16.78 -36.33
CA ALA A 97 10.64 15.41 -36.78
C ALA A 97 9.77 14.62 -35.79
N ASP A 98 9.21 13.49 -36.21
CA ASP A 98 8.44 12.62 -35.30
C ASP A 98 9.39 11.85 -34.36
N GLU A 99 10.60 11.51 -34.85
CA GLU A 99 11.67 10.93 -34.03
C GLU A 99 13.04 11.41 -34.49
N TRP A 100 13.99 11.40 -33.54
CA TRP A 100 15.41 11.69 -33.75
C TRP A 100 16.25 10.49 -33.34
N LEU A 101 17.30 10.20 -34.12
CA LEU A 101 18.25 9.12 -33.91
C LEU A 101 19.69 9.62 -34.03
N LEU A 102 20.60 8.92 -33.36
CA LEU A 102 22.03 9.08 -33.63
C LEU A 102 22.43 8.23 -34.83
N THR A 103 23.35 8.71 -35.66
CA THR A 103 23.91 7.92 -36.75
C THR A 103 24.63 6.65 -36.27
N SER A 104 25.02 6.62 -34.98
CA SER A 104 25.62 5.45 -34.31
C SER A 104 24.61 4.47 -33.70
N SER A 105 23.31 4.70 -33.86
CA SER A 105 22.26 3.83 -33.29
C SER A 105 22.24 2.46 -33.95
N GLY A 106 22.14 1.39 -33.12
CA GLY A 106 22.08 0.00 -33.61
C GLY A 106 20.70 -0.35 -34.22
N GLY A 107 20.67 -1.41 -35.05
CA GLY A 107 19.47 -1.80 -35.81
C GLY A 107 18.21 -2.03 -34.98
N ALA A 108 18.33 -2.57 -33.75
CA ALA A 108 17.20 -2.76 -32.86
C ALA A 108 16.61 -1.43 -32.36
N GLU A 109 17.45 -0.43 -32.07
CA GLU A 109 17.03 0.91 -31.69
C GLU A 109 16.37 1.63 -32.85
N VAL A 110 16.96 1.54 -34.05
CA VAL A 110 16.37 2.10 -35.28
C VAL A 110 14.98 1.48 -35.52
N ALA A 111 14.80 0.17 -35.38
CA ALA A 111 13.51 -0.51 -35.51
C ALA A 111 12.47 0.03 -34.53
N SER A 112 12.81 0.11 -33.26
CA SER A 112 11.91 0.63 -32.20
C SER A 112 11.47 2.07 -32.46
N ARG A 113 12.38 2.92 -32.95
CA ARG A 113 12.08 4.33 -33.26
C ARG A 113 11.21 4.50 -34.51
N LEU A 114 11.45 3.68 -35.54
CA LEU A 114 10.59 3.66 -36.72
C LEU A 114 9.14 3.26 -36.37
N GLU A 115 9.00 2.22 -35.57
CA GLU A 115 7.68 1.76 -35.10
C GLU A 115 6.97 2.82 -34.26
N SER A 116 7.69 3.45 -33.32
CA SER A 116 7.19 4.53 -32.47
C SER A 116 6.73 5.75 -33.27
N ALA A 117 7.49 6.15 -34.30
CA ALA A 117 7.15 7.26 -35.17
C ALA A 117 5.84 7.00 -35.93
N VAL A 118 5.71 5.81 -36.53
CA VAL A 118 4.48 5.39 -37.23
C VAL A 118 3.28 5.34 -36.30
N ALA A 119 3.45 4.75 -35.11
CA ALA A 119 2.38 4.67 -34.11
C ALA A 119 1.91 6.06 -33.67
N ARG A 120 2.83 7.02 -33.55
CA ARG A 120 2.53 8.40 -33.18
C ARG A 120 1.71 9.13 -34.24
N VAL A 121 2.09 8.97 -35.52
CA VAL A 121 1.36 9.59 -36.64
C VAL A 121 -0.02 8.96 -36.81
N LYS A 122 -0.12 7.63 -36.74
CA LYS A 122 -1.43 6.92 -36.79
C LYS A 122 -2.35 7.28 -35.62
N ARG A 123 -1.77 7.60 -34.45
CA ARG A 123 -2.53 8.08 -33.29
C ARG A 123 -2.99 9.53 -33.49
N ALA A 124 -2.19 10.38 -34.15
CA ALA A 124 -2.54 11.75 -34.50
C ALA A 124 -3.61 11.85 -35.61
N GLU A 125 -3.68 10.87 -36.50
CA GLU A 125 -4.72 10.78 -37.55
C GLU A 125 -6.11 10.34 -37.05
N ARG A 126 -6.22 9.96 -35.75
CA ARG A 126 -7.49 9.68 -35.06
C ARG A 126 -7.81 10.76 -34.00
N PRO A 127 -7.88 12.08 -34.38
CA PRO A 127 -8.02 13.14 -33.39
C PRO A 127 -9.40 13.14 -32.74
N GLU A 128 -10.47 12.78 -33.44
CA GLU A 128 -11.83 12.89 -32.94
C GLU A 128 -12.22 11.73 -32.02
N ALA A 129 -11.88 10.49 -32.36
CA ALA A 129 -12.24 9.33 -31.54
C ALA A 129 -11.39 9.22 -30.27
N THR A 130 -10.10 9.61 -30.34
CA THR A 130 -9.20 9.55 -29.17
C THR A 130 -9.36 10.78 -28.28
N ALA A 131 -9.63 11.95 -28.84
CA ALA A 131 -9.95 13.14 -28.04
C ALA A 131 -11.31 12.98 -27.35
N GLN A 132 -12.33 12.48 -28.03
CA GLN A 132 -13.62 12.16 -27.43
C GLN A 132 -13.53 11.03 -26.41
N ALA A 133 -12.76 9.97 -26.65
CA ALA A 133 -12.55 8.91 -25.67
C ALA A 133 -11.71 9.38 -24.45
N ALA A 134 -10.70 10.20 -24.67
CA ALA A 134 -9.92 10.81 -23.58
C ALA A 134 -10.71 11.89 -22.83
N GLU A 135 -11.56 12.63 -23.51
CA GLU A 135 -12.48 13.60 -22.93
C GLU A 135 -13.63 12.88 -22.19
N HIS A 136 -14.13 11.77 -22.73
CA HIS A 136 -15.12 10.92 -22.09
C HIS A 136 -14.56 10.21 -20.85
N LEU A 137 -13.34 9.66 -20.91
CA LEU A 137 -12.64 9.11 -19.75
C LEU A 137 -12.34 10.17 -18.67
N ARG A 138 -11.92 11.38 -19.08
CA ARG A 138 -11.75 12.51 -18.13
C ARG A 138 -13.10 12.95 -17.56
N TYR A 139 -14.16 12.89 -18.33
CA TYR A 139 -15.50 13.24 -17.87
C TYR A 139 -16.05 12.19 -16.91
N GLU A 140 -15.83 10.91 -17.17
CA GLU A 140 -16.19 9.83 -16.25
C GLU A 140 -15.38 9.89 -14.95
N GLU A 141 -14.07 10.16 -15.00
CA GLU A 141 -13.21 10.38 -13.82
C GLU A 141 -13.61 11.61 -13.00
N LEU A 142 -14.23 12.62 -13.62
CA LEU A 142 -14.79 13.77 -12.91
C LEU A 142 -16.14 13.48 -12.25
N LEU A 143 -16.86 12.48 -12.74
CA LEU A 143 -18.20 12.13 -12.26
C LEU A 143 -18.18 10.98 -11.26
N TYR A 144 -17.24 10.04 -11.39
CA TYR A 144 -17.15 8.84 -10.56
C TYR A 144 -15.71 8.61 -10.09
N ASP A 145 -15.57 8.24 -8.83
CA ASP A 145 -14.29 7.85 -8.25
C ASP A 145 -13.82 6.53 -8.85
N ARG A 146 -12.54 6.46 -9.18
CA ARG A 146 -11.93 5.32 -9.90
C ARG A 146 -11.83 4.05 -9.07
N PHE A 147 -11.60 4.20 -7.76
CA PHE A 147 -11.41 3.07 -6.85
C PHE A 147 -12.73 2.52 -6.35
N THR A 148 -13.61 3.39 -5.92
CA THR A 148 -14.90 3.00 -5.35
C THR A 148 -16.02 2.90 -6.39
N GLY A 149 -15.88 3.59 -7.53
CA GLY A 149 -16.93 3.75 -8.54
C GLY A 149 -18.15 4.54 -8.04
N PHE A 150 -18.03 5.26 -6.92
CA PHE A 150 -19.07 6.13 -6.42
C PHE A 150 -19.08 7.48 -7.13
N PRO A 151 -20.24 8.18 -7.18
CA PRO A 151 -20.30 9.54 -7.69
C PRO A 151 -19.36 10.47 -6.93
N THR A 152 -18.69 11.36 -7.64
CA THR A 152 -17.87 12.40 -7.02
C THR A 152 -18.72 13.50 -6.38
N LEU A 153 -18.13 14.31 -5.51
CA LEU A 153 -18.82 15.38 -4.81
C LEU A 153 -19.61 16.34 -5.73
N PRO A 154 -19.11 16.76 -6.92
CA PRO A 154 -19.90 17.57 -7.85
C PRO A 154 -21.25 16.94 -8.26
N VAL A 155 -21.25 15.64 -8.54
CA VAL A 155 -22.49 14.90 -8.88
C VAL A 155 -23.44 14.84 -7.69
N MET A 156 -22.88 14.61 -6.50
CA MET A 156 -23.63 14.56 -5.26
C MET A 156 -24.28 15.91 -4.94
N LEU A 157 -23.58 17.02 -5.14
CA LEU A 157 -24.11 18.36 -4.93
C LEU A 157 -25.33 18.65 -5.81
N GLU A 158 -25.27 18.26 -7.08
CA GLU A 158 -26.41 18.44 -8.01
C GLU A 158 -27.61 17.60 -7.56
N ARG A 159 -27.39 16.36 -7.21
CA ARG A 159 -28.44 15.47 -6.69
C ARG A 159 -28.98 15.92 -5.33
N GLY A 160 -28.12 16.38 -4.44
CA GLY A 160 -28.54 16.96 -3.16
C GLY A 160 -29.40 18.20 -3.34
N ARG A 161 -29.09 19.02 -4.37
CA ARG A 161 -29.90 20.16 -4.77
C ARG A 161 -31.30 19.70 -5.23
N GLU A 162 -31.38 18.72 -6.14
CA GLU A 162 -32.64 18.16 -6.61
C GLU A 162 -33.52 17.63 -5.44
N ILE A 163 -32.91 16.89 -4.50
CA ILE A 163 -33.61 16.39 -3.31
C ILE A 163 -34.14 17.56 -2.50
N LEU A 164 -33.28 18.52 -2.15
CA LEU A 164 -33.66 19.65 -1.27
C LEU A 164 -34.71 20.55 -1.93
N GLU A 165 -34.67 20.74 -3.26
CA GLU A 165 -35.69 21.50 -3.99
C GLU A 165 -37.02 20.77 -4.04
N ARG A 166 -37.02 19.46 -4.24
CA ARG A 166 -38.23 18.63 -4.33
C ARG A 166 -38.89 18.40 -2.99
N THR A 167 -38.10 18.11 -1.94
CA THR A 167 -38.62 17.62 -0.66
C THR A 167 -38.59 18.68 0.43
N GLY A 168 -37.87 19.79 0.21
CA GLY A 168 -37.69 20.86 1.19
C GLY A 168 -36.65 20.53 2.28
N ARG A 169 -36.17 19.29 2.35
CA ARG A 169 -35.14 18.86 3.33
C ARG A 169 -34.16 17.88 2.71
N LEU A 170 -32.96 17.84 3.29
CA LEU A 170 -31.89 16.91 2.91
C LEU A 170 -31.13 16.47 4.17
N THR A 171 -31.05 15.19 4.43
CA THR A 171 -30.23 14.66 5.50
C THR A 171 -28.90 14.22 4.92
N ILE A 172 -27.81 14.65 5.54
CA ILE A 172 -26.43 14.35 5.19
C ILE A 172 -25.84 13.50 6.32
N LEU A 173 -25.27 12.35 5.95
CA LEU A 173 -24.43 11.57 6.84
C LEU A 173 -22.99 11.69 6.34
N TYR A 174 -22.09 11.90 7.27
CA TYR A 174 -20.65 11.88 7.02
C TYR A 174 -20.06 10.70 7.78
N ILE A 175 -19.37 9.83 7.06
CA ILE A 175 -18.73 8.66 7.62
C ILE A 175 -17.23 8.88 7.48
N GLU A 176 -16.57 9.06 8.62
CA GLU A 176 -15.12 9.18 8.73
C GLU A 176 -14.55 7.81 9.09
N PHE A 177 -13.58 7.37 8.30
CA PHE A 177 -12.86 6.14 8.57
C PHE A 177 -11.62 6.45 9.40
N VAL A 178 -11.48 5.73 10.50
CA VAL A 178 -10.41 5.97 11.45
C VAL A 178 -9.27 4.98 11.23
N ARG A 179 -8.03 5.51 11.23
CA ARG A 179 -6.78 4.73 11.27
C ARG A 179 -6.29 4.11 9.97
N TYR A 180 -6.72 4.56 8.82
CA TYR A 180 -6.08 4.13 7.56
C TYR A 180 -4.57 4.41 7.54
N SER A 181 -4.11 5.52 8.11
CA SER A 181 -2.68 5.84 8.23
C SER A 181 -1.90 4.79 9.04
N LYS A 182 -2.50 4.22 10.10
CA LYS A 182 -1.86 3.13 10.87
C LYS A 182 -1.82 1.81 10.09
N LEU A 183 -2.86 1.54 9.31
CA LEU A 183 -2.92 0.33 8.48
C LEU A 183 -1.87 0.40 7.36
N GLU A 184 -1.70 1.57 6.73
CA GLU A 184 -0.63 1.80 5.76
C GLU A 184 0.77 1.70 6.39
N GLU A 185 0.94 2.23 7.60
CA GLU A 185 2.19 2.19 8.34
C GLU A 185 2.59 0.76 8.73
N ILE A 186 1.63 -0.08 9.15
CA ILE A 186 1.87 -1.44 9.64
C ILE A 186 1.96 -2.45 8.49
N TYR A 187 1.01 -2.39 7.53
CA TYR A 187 0.84 -3.42 6.50
C TYR A 187 1.20 -2.95 5.09
N GLY A 188 1.55 -1.67 4.92
CA GLY A 188 1.89 -1.07 3.64
C GLY A 188 0.67 -0.66 2.79
N TRP A 189 0.93 0.17 1.77
CA TRP A 189 -0.09 0.78 0.91
C TRP A 189 -0.91 -0.25 0.10
N GLN A 190 -0.32 -1.39 -0.29
CA GLN A 190 -1.03 -2.43 -1.04
C GLN A 190 -2.16 -3.06 -0.20
N LYS A 191 -1.88 -3.31 1.08
CA LYS A 191 -2.87 -3.86 2.01
C LYS A 191 -3.96 -2.83 2.32
N LEU A 192 -3.59 -1.58 2.43
CA LEU A 192 -4.55 -0.47 2.56
C LEU A 192 -5.51 -0.44 1.36
N ASP A 193 -5.01 -0.52 0.12
CA ASP A 193 -5.84 -0.54 -1.08
C ASP A 193 -6.83 -1.71 -1.10
N GLU A 194 -6.40 -2.91 -0.68
CA GLU A 194 -7.28 -4.08 -0.55
C GLU A 194 -8.40 -3.84 0.46
N VAL A 195 -8.06 -3.30 1.63
CA VAL A 195 -9.03 -2.99 2.69
C VAL A 195 -10.01 -1.90 2.25
N LEU A 196 -9.52 -0.86 1.56
CA LEU A 196 -10.37 0.19 0.98
C LEU A 196 -11.33 -0.37 -0.07
N GLN A 197 -10.87 -1.27 -0.94
CA GLN A 197 -11.72 -1.94 -1.93
C GLN A 197 -12.79 -2.83 -1.27
N THR A 198 -12.42 -3.62 -0.26
CA THR A 198 -13.37 -4.43 0.52
C THR A 198 -14.39 -3.55 1.23
N THR A 199 -13.95 -2.43 1.80
CA THR A 199 -14.82 -1.45 2.48
C THR A 199 -15.79 -0.81 1.48
N ALA A 200 -15.31 -0.31 0.34
CA ALA A 200 -16.16 0.29 -0.70
C ALA A 200 -17.17 -0.72 -1.27
N GLY A 201 -16.74 -1.98 -1.48
CA GLY A 201 -17.63 -3.07 -1.87
C GLY A 201 -18.71 -3.33 -0.84
N SER A 202 -18.35 -3.36 0.44
CA SER A 202 -19.27 -3.57 1.57
C SER A 202 -20.29 -2.43 1.69
N VAL A 203 -19.85 -1.19 1.56
CA VAL A 203 -20.72 0.01 1.53
C VAL A 203 -21.71 -0.08 0.37
N ARG A 204 -21.25 -0.49 -0.82
CA ARG A 204 -22.12 -0.65 -2.01
C ARG A 204 -23.17 -1.74 -1.79
N GLU A 205 -22.77 -2.92 -1.31
CA GLU A 205 -23.71 -4.02 -1.05
C GLU A 205 -24.72 -3.67 0.04
N PHE A 206 -24.28 -2.99 1.10
CA PHE A 206 -25.15 -2.49 2.15
C PHE A 206 -26.16 -1.48 1.59
N TYR A 207 -25.71 -0.55 0.77
CA TYR A 207 -26.55 0.42 0.09
C TYR A 207 -27.60 -0.25 -0.80
N ASP A 208 -27.20 -1.22 -1.63
CA ASP A 208 -28.12 -1.90 -2.56
C ASP A 208 -29.20 -2.70 -1.80
N ARG A 209 -28.86 -3.28 -0.65
CA ARG A 209 -29.83 -3.95 0.25
C ARG A 209 -30.82 -2.96 0.83
N GLN A 210 -30.37 -1.81 1.29
CA GLN A 210 -31.25 -0.78 1.86
C GLN A 210 -32.16 -0.13 0.79
N ARG A 211 -31.66 0.04 -0.45
CA ARG A 211 -32.43 0.60 -1.56
C ARG A 211 -33.61 -0.29 -1.97
N GLY A 212 -33.48 -1.62 -1.82
CA GLY A 212 -34.57 -2.56 -2.09
C GLY A 212 -35.69 -2.55 -1.03
N ALA A 213 -35.41 -2.00 0.17
CA ALA A 213 -36.33 -1.99 1.29
C ALA A 213 -37.06 -0.65 1.51
N SER A 214 -36.62 0.44 0.86
CA SER A 214 -37.17 1.79 1.04
C SER A 214 -37.09 2.61 -0.24
N GLU A 215 -38.13 3.39 -0.53
CA GLU A 215 -38.14 4.40 -1.62
C GLU A 215 -37.22 5.61 -1.35
N SER A 216 -36.51 5.64 -0.22
CA SER A 216 -35.57 6.70 0.12
C SER A 216 -34.31 6.64 -0.76
N HIS A 217 -33.99 7.76 -1.38
CA HIS A 217 -32.84 7.90 -2.26
C HIS A 217 -31.57 8.11 -1.41
N LEU A 218 -30.86 7.03 -1.12
CA LEU A 218 -29.54 7.07 -0.51
C LEU A 218 -28.50 7.24 -1.62
N MET A 219 -27.60 8.19 -1.49
CA MET A 219 -26.50 8.42 -2.41
C MET A 219 -25.19 8.48 -1.64
N VAL A 220 -24.18 7.87 -2.17
CA VAL A 220 -22.85 7.76 -1.55
C VAL A 220 -21.83 8.45 -2.44
N SER A 221 -20.92 9.21 -1.85
CA SER A 221 -19.72 9.74 -2.51
C SER A 221 -18.52 9.49 -1.64
N HIS A 222 -17.38 9.28 -2.27
CA HIS A 222 -16.08 9.21 -1.63
C HIS A 222 -15.40 10.58 -1.71
N THR A 223 -14.75 11.02 -0.64
CA THR A 223 -13.94 12.24 -0.60
C THR A 223 -12.46 11.91 -0.78
N GLY A 224 -11.65 12.92 -1.11
CA GLY A 224 -10.21 12.73 -1.24
C GLY A 224 -9.47 12.37 0.06
N ASP A 225 -10.18 12.38 1.20
CA ASP A 225 -9.66 12.00 2.53
C ASP A 225 -10.19 10.63 2.98
N ASP A 226 -10.57 9.76 2.02
CA ASP A 226 -11.10 8.40 2.22
C ASP A 226 -12.44 8.32 2.98
N ASP A 227 -13.12 9.44 3.16
CA ASP A 227 -14.41 9.52 3.85
C ASP A 227 -15.58 9.34 2.88
N PHE A 228 -16.73 8.90 3.39
CA PHE A 228 -17.95 8.75 2.62
C PHE A 228 -19.04 9.75 3.05
N ILE A 229 -19.73 10.30 2.06
CA ILE A 229 -20.87 11.20 2.25
C ILE A 229 -22.12 10.54 1.71
N PHE A 230 -23.15 10.45 2.54
CA PHE A 230 -24.45 9.94 2.14
C PHE A 230 -25.49 11.05 2.16
N PHE A 231 -26.29 11.13 1.11
CA PHE A 231 -27.46 11.99 1.04
C PHE A 231 -28.73 11.17 1.07
N THR A 232 -29.68 11.52 1.93
CA THR A 232 -30.96 10.82 2.03
C THR A 232 -32.13 11.79 2.25
N ASP A 233 -33.30 11.41 1.76
CA ASP A 233 -34.54 12.12 1.95
C ASP A 233 -35.49 11.34 2.91
N LEU A 234 -35.24 11.27 4.16
CA LEU A 234 -36.11 10.60 5.15
C LEU A 234 -37.47 11.30 5.26
N GLN A 235 -38.26 11.30 4.19
CA GLN A 235 -39.46 12.15 4.03
C GLN A 235 -40.58 11.85 5.01
N GLN A 236 -40.69 10.65 5.55
CA GLN A 236 -41.88 10.18 6.23
C GLN A 236 -41.75 10.09 7.76
N GLN A 237 -40.63 10.53 8.34
CA GLN A 237 -40.38 10.38 9.78
C GLN A 237 -40.20 11.74 10.49
N PRO A 238 -40.63 11.86 11.76
CA PRO A 238 -40.25 12.97 12.63
C PRO A 238 -38.72 13.08 12.73
N VAL A 239 -38.17 14.28 12.97
CA VAL A 239 -36.71 14.52 13.03
C VAL A 239 -36.05 13.64 14.09
N GLU A 240 -36.68 13.45 15.25
CA GLU A 240 -36.19 12.59 16.35
C GLU A 240 -36.09 11.10 15.94
N ASP A 241 -37.07 10.60 15.18
CA ASP A 241 -37.06 9.24 14.64
C ASP A 241 -36.05 9.09 13.51
N ALA A 242 -35.79 10.15 12.75
CA ALA A 242 -34.77 10.17 11.71
C ALA A 242 -33.36 10.05 12.29
N GLU A 243 -33.04 10.77 13.37
CA GLU A 243 -31.74 10.68 14.06
C GLU A 243 -31.50 9.28 14.64
N ARG A 244 -32.52 8.69 15.27
CA ARG A 244 -32.43 7.31 15.76
C ARG A 244 -32.17 6.32 14.62
N ARG A 245 -32.91 6.46 13.52
CA ARG A 245 -32.73 5.56 12.35
C ARG A 245 -31.35 5.71 11.69
N ILE A 246 -30.80 6.93 11.66
CA ILE A 246 -29.44 7.19 11.19
C ILE A 246 -28.42 6.47 12.06
N ASN A 247 -28.54 6.55 13.37
CA ASN A 247 -27.64 5.87 14.30
C ASN A 247 -27.73 4.34 14.17
N GLU A 248 -28.96 3.79 14.05
CA GLU A 248 -29.17 2.37 13.78
C GLU A 248 -28.51 1.92 12.46
N LEU A 249 -28.67 2.72 11.38
CA LEU A 249 -28.03 2.45 10.10
C LEU A 249 -26.50 2.51 10.18
N ALA A 250 -25.97 3.44 10.96
CA ALA A 250 -24.53 3.56 11.19
C ALA A 250 -23.96 2.33 11.91
N GLU A 251 -24.62 1.90 12.98
CA GLU A 251 -24.25 0.69 13.73
C GLU A 251 -24.37 -0.58 12.86
N GLU A 252 -25.43 -0.67 12.04
CA GLU A 252 -25.60 -1.77 11.09
C GLU A 252 -24.49 -1.81 10.03
N LEU A 253 -24.11 -0.65 9.50
CA LEU A 253 -23.04 -0.49 8.51
C LEU A 253 -21.68 -0.85 9.12
N GLU A 254 -21.36 -0.32 10.30
CA GLU A 254 -20.11 -0.60 11.01
C GLU A 254 -19.95 -2.10 11.25
N ARG A 255 -20.98 -2.73 11.79
CA ARG A 255 -20.97 -4.18 12.02
C ARG A 255 -20.78 -4.95 10.71
N TYR A 256 -21.52 -4.58 9.65
CA TYR A 256 -21.44 -5.27 8.36
C TYR A 256 -20.04 -5.19 7.74
N ILE A 257 -19.42 -4.00 7.78
CA ILE A 257 -18.06 -3.80 7.29
C ILE A 257 -17.07 -4.57 8.16
N GLY A 258 -17.19 -4.48 9.48
CA GLY A 258 -16.32 -5.18 10.43
C GLY A 258 -16.34 -6.70 10.23
N GLU A 259 -17.52 -7.31 10.11
CA GLU A 259 -17.67 -8.76 9.83
C GLU A 259 -17.05 -9.16 8.49
N ARG A 260 -17.12 -8.27 7.49
CA ARG A 260 -16.53 -8.52 6.17
C ARG A 260 -15.01 -8.42 6.19
N LEU A 261 -14.48 -7.41 6.85
CA LEU A 261 -13.03 -7.23 7.02
C LEU A 261 -12.41 -8.36 7.84
N ASP A 262 -13.07 -8.80 8.91
CA ASP A 262 -12.63 -9.93 9.71
C ASP A 262 -12.53 -11.21 8.86
N LYS A 263 -13.54 -11.46 8.05
CA LYS A 263 -13.57 -12.64 7.18
C LYS A 263 -12.52 -12.63 6.07
N GLU A 264 -12.26 -11.45 5.46
CA GLU A 264 -11.39 -11.32 4.28
C GLU A 264 -9.94 -10.97 4.66
N HIS A 265 -9.72 -10.28 5.78
CA HIS A 265 -8.41 -9.76 6.18
C HIS A 265 -7.97 -10.15 7.60
N GLY A 266 -8.83 -10.80 8.38
CA GLY A 266 -8.54 -11.25 9.75
C GLY A 266 -8.90 -10.24 10.85
N GLU A 267 -8.98 -10.75 12.09
CA GLU A 267 -9.46 -10.01 13.28
C GLU A 267 -8.55 -8.80 13.60
N ASP A 268 -7.25 -8.89 13.37
CA ASP A 268 -6.30 -7.83 13.67
C ASP A 268 -6.55 -6.60 12.79
N ILE A 269 -6.77 -6.80 11.49
CA ILE A 269 -7.12 -5.71 10.56
C ILE A 269 -8.52 -5.17 10.84
N ALA A 270 -9.49 -6.06 11.08
CA ALA A 270 -10.84 -5.66 11.44
C ALA A 270 -10.87 -4.84 12.75
N GLY A 271 -10.00 -5.16 13.70
CA GLY A 271 -9.84 -4.43 14.97
C GLY A 271 -9.24 -3.03 14.83
N LEU A 272 -8.47 -2.79 13.77
CA LEU A 272 -7.96 -1.45 13.43
C LEU A 272 -9.02 -0.59 12.75
N PHE A 273 -10.07 -1.19 12.21
CA PHE A 273 -11.13 -0.52 11.51
C PHE A 273 -12.15 0.09 12.48
N GLY A 274 -12.53 1.32 12.24
CA GLY A 274 -13.60 2.00 12.95
C GLY A 274 -14.22 3.07 12.06
N ILE A 275 -15.51 3.25 12.18
CA ILE A 275 -16.23 4.34 11.52
C ILE A 275 -16.86 5.27 12.52
N TYR A 276 -16.76 6.56 12.27
CA TYR A 276 -17.52 7.57 13.00
C TYR A 276 -18.53 8.20 12.07
N VAL A 277 -19.76 8.25 12.53
CA VAL A 277 -20.85 8.80 11.74
C VAL A 277 -21.36 10.08 12.40
N GLY A 278 -21.34 11.14 11.61
CA GLY A 278 -22.00 12.40 11.96
C GLY A 278 -23.14 12.67 10.98
N SER A 279 -24.19 13.31 11.46
CA SER A 279 -25.33 13.64 10.62
C SER A 279 -25.80 15.08 10.83
N THR A 280 -26.41 15.63 9.79
CA THR A 280 -27.13 16.90 9.85
C THR A 280 -28.33 16.87 8.90
N THR A 281 -29.42 17.55 9.26
CA THR A 281 -30.58 17.72 8.38
C THR A 281 -30.70 19.18 7.97
N LEU A 282 -30.65 19.41 6.67
CA LEU A 282 -30.80 20.72 6.06
C LEU A 282 -32.25 20.95 5.67
N PHE A 283 -32.73 22.18 5.87
CA PHE A 283 -34.02 22.65 5.37
C PHE A 283 -33.79 23.69 4.29
N ARG A 284 -34.61 23.65 3.24
CA ARG A 284 -34.57 24.64 2.16
C ARG A 284 -34.70 26.06 2.71
N ASN A 285 -33.73 26.88 2.34
CA ASN A 285 -33.73 28.30 2.70
C ASN A 285 -33.64 29.16 1.43
N PRO A 286 -34.70 29.88 1.02
CA PRO A 286 -34.70 30.67 -0.20
C PRO A 286 -33.72 31.85 -0.20
N LYS A 287 -33.14 32.21 0.96
CA LYS A 287 -32.15 33.28 1.08
C LYS A 287 -30.69 32.81 0.91
N ILE A 288 -30.47 31.50 0.83
CA ILE A 288 -29.14 30.92 0.76
C ILE A 288 -29.08 30.06 -0.51
N ARG A 289 -27.98 30.18 -1.28
CA ARG A 289 -27.75 29.29 -2.41
C ARG A 289 -27.66 27.82 -1.94
N THR A 290 -28.34 26.93 -2.62
CA THR A 290 -28.52 25.54 -2.23
C THR A 290 -27.16 24.82 -2.08
N GLU A 291 -26.24 25.05 -3.01
CA GLU A 291 -24.90 24.45 -2.97
C GLU A 291 -24.13 24.88 -1.71
N ARG A 292 -24.21 26.16 -1.36
CA ARG A 292 -23.57 26.69 -0.14
C ARG A 292 -24.17 26.10 1.11
N LEU A 293 -25.48 25.84 1.10
CA LEU A 293 -26.19 25.20 2.20
C LEU A 293 -25.71 23.75 2.36
N ILE A 294 -25.60 23.01 1.26
CA ILE A 294 -25.13 21.61 1.26
C ILE A 294 -23.68 21.53 1.76
N TYR A 295 -22.76 22.37 1.24
CA TYR A 295 -21.37 22.40 1.74
C TYR A 295 -21.28 22.69 3.25
N ARG A 296 -22.13 23.59 3.75
CA ARG A 296 -22.20 23.85 5.18
C ARG A 296 -22.67 22.60 5.93
N GLY A 297 -23.67 21.90 5.42
CA GLY A 297 -24.20 20.68 6.02
C GLY A 297 -23.16 19.54 6.03
N ILE A 298 -22.42 19.36 4.95
CA ILE A 298 -21.31 18.38 4.91
C ILE A 298 -20.32 18.67 6.03
N ARG A 299 -19.92 19.93 6.19
CA ARG A 299 -18.98 20.33 7.25
C ARG A 299 -19.55 20.15 8.66
N GLU A 300 -20.85 20.44 8.85
CA GLU A 300 -21.55 20.21 10.13
C GLU A 300 -21.61 18.72 10.47
N ALA A 301 -21.92 17.86 9.49
CA ALA A 301 -21.92 16.41 9.66
C ALA A 301 -20.52 15.86 9.97
N ALA A 302 -19.47 16.36 9.28
CA ALA A 302 -18.09 15.99 9.58
C ALA A 302 -17.67 16.38 11.01
N LEU A 303 -18.03 17.58 11.46
CA LEU A 303 -17.77 18.01 12.85
C LEU A 303 -18.53 17.15 13.87
N ALA A 304 -19.75 16.71 13.54
CA ALA A 304 -20.52 15.78 14.38
C ALA A 304 -19.81 14.40 14.47
N ALA A 305 -19.30 13.85 13.36
CA ALA A 305 -18.52 12.62 13.35
C ALA A 305 -17.31 12.72 14.28
N ARG A 306 -16.49 13.77 14.14
CA ARG A 306 -15.32 14.02 15.00
C ARG A 306 -15.64 14.16 16.48
N SER A 307 -16.82 14.67 16.82
CA SER A 307 -17.24 14.74 18.22
C SER A 307 -17.57 13.35 18.81
N VAL A 308 -18.02 12.42 18.00
CA VAL A 308 -18.18 11.00 18.37
C VAL A 308 -16.80 10.36 18.58
N GLU A 309 -15.87 10.59 17.66
CA GLU A 309 -14.48 10.13 17.78
C GLU A 309 -13.87 10.53 19.14
N HIS A 310 -13.97 11.79 19.50
CA HIS A 310 -13.40 12.27 20.77
C HIS A 310 -14.02 11.59 22.01
N ARG A 311 -15.33 11.30 21.99
CA ARG A 311 -16.00 10.56 23.05
C ARG A 311 -15.55 9.10 23.11
N GLU A 312 -15.45 8.43 21.97
CA GLU A 312 -14.97 7.06 21.87
C GLU A 312 -13.51 6.92 22.35
N ARG A 313 -12.65 7.86 21.96
CA ARG A 313 -11.26 7.91 22.43
C ARG A 313 -11.19 8.04 23.95
N SER A 314 -11.99 8.95 24.54
CA SER A 314 -12.06 9.10 26.00
C SER A 314 -12.58 7.85 26.69
N ARG A 315 -13.52 7.12 26.07
CA ARG A 315 -14.02 5.84 26.57
C ARG A 315 -12.93 4.77 26.52
N LYS A 316 -12.19 4.63 25.40
CA LYS A 316 -11.08 3.66 25.28
C LYS A 316 -10.00 3.90 26.33
N VAL A 317 -9.68 5.15 26.65
CA VAL A 317 -8.75 5.49 27.74
C VAL A 317 -9.32 5.08 29.11
N ALA A 318 -10.59 5.26 29.36
CA ALA A 318 -11.25 4.81 30.59
C ALA A 318 -11.26 3.28 30.69
N ASP A 319 -11.58 2.59 29.59
CA ASP A 319 -11.54 1.14 29.46
C ASP A 319 -10.11 0.60 29.74
N LEU A 320 -9.08 1.24 29.18
CA LEU A 320 -7.68 0.89 29.42
C LEU A 320 -7.30 1.02 30.91
N LYS A 321 -7.67 2.12 31.55
CA LYS A 321 -7.44 2.32 32.98
C LYS A 321 -8.09 1.24 33.83
N SER A 322 -9.32 0.83 33.47
CA SER A 322 -10.00 -0.29 34.13
C SER A 322 -9.27 -1.61 33.87
N THR A 323 -8.89 -1.88 32.60
CA THR A 323 -8.15 -3.07 32.19
C THR A 323 -6.83 -3.22 32.98
N ILE A 324 -6.06 -2.13 33.11
CA ILE A 324 -4.80 -2.15 33.89
C ILE A 324 -5.09 -2.40 35.36
N ARG A 325 -6.05 -1.70 35.97
CA ARG A 325 -6.40 -1.83 37.38
C ARG A 325 -6.90 -3.23 37.73
N GLU A 326 -7.69 -3.84 36.88
CA GLU A 326 -8.30 -5.15 37.07
C GLU A 326 -7.40 -6.30 36.60
N GLY A 327 -6.30 -5.99 35.92
CA GLY A 327 -5.41 -6.97 35.33
C GLY A 327 -6.09 -7.74 34.19
N ALA A 328 -7.02 -7.12 33.49
CA ALA A 328 -7.86 -7.75 32.47
C ALA A 328 -7.16 -7.85 31.10
N VAL A 329 -5.98 -8.44 31.09
CA VAL A 329 -5.17 -8.79 29.92
C VAL A 329 -4.96 -10.29 29.93
N TYR A 330 -5.08 -10.93 28.77
CA TYR A 330 -4.70 -12.32 28.58
C TYR A 330 -3.63 -12.44 27.50
N ILE A 331 -2.89 -13.55 27.54
CA ILE A 331 -1.78 -13.80 26.62
C ILE A 331 -2.17 -14.93 25.66
N VAL A 332 -1.95 -14.70 24.38
CA VAL A 332 -2.00 -15.73 23.34
C VAL A 332 -0.57 -16.18 23.09
N TYR A 333 -0.31 -17.46 23.26
CA TYR A 333 1.00 -18.05 23.03
C TYR A 333 1.07 -18.57 21.61
N HIS A 334 1.82 -17.86 20.74
CA HIS A 334 1.96 -18.19 19.34
C HIS A 334 3.19 -19.08 19.12
N PRO A 335 3.06 -20.30 18.58
CA PRO A 335 4.16 -21.26 18.54
C PRO A 335 5.24 -20.85 17.54
N ILE A 336 6.49 -20.97 17.99
CA ILE A 336 7.70 -20.92 17.16
C ILE A 336 8.21 -22.36 17.06
N VAL A 337 8.37 -22.88 15.85
CA VAL A 337 8.75 -24.27 15.61
C VAL A 337 10.13 -24.40 14.99
N VAL A 338 10.80 -25.52 15.25
CA VAL A 338 12.03 -25.88 14.56
C VAL A 338 11.70 -26.17 13.10
N THR A 339 12.32 -25.44 12.17
CA THR A 339 12.02 -25.55 10.74
C THR A 339 12.20 -26.98 10.21
N GLU A 340 13.20 -27.70 10.70
CA GLU A 340 13.50 -29.06 10.19
C GLU A 340 12.48 -30.10 10.65
N THR A 341 12.02 -30.04 11.93
CA THR A 341 11.20 -31.09 12.56
C THR A 341 9.76 -30.69 12.80
N ARG A 342 9.42 -29.39 12.71
CA ARG A 342 8.14 -28.79 13.11
C ARG A 342 7.80 -28.99 14.59
N GLU A 343 8.77 -29.39 15.41
CA GLU A 343 8.59 -29.44 16.87
C GLU A 343 8.62 -28.03 17.45
N VAL A 344 7.81 -27.82 18.50
CA VAL A 344 7.76 -26.52 19.17
C VAL A 344 9.09 -26.24 19.87
N TYR A 345 9.68 -25.10 19.54
CA TYR A 345 10.89 -24.57 20.15
C TYR A 345 10.57 -23.60 21.29
N GLY A 346 9.50 -22.86 21.15
CA GLY A 346 9.04 -21.87 22.12
C GLY A 346 7.76 -21.20 21.67
N TYR A 347 7.38 -20.15 22.38
CA TYR A 347 6.17 -19.40 22.09
C TYR A 347 6.43 -17.91 22.20
N GLU A 348 5.86 -17.13 21.30
CA GLU A 348 5.76 -15.68 21.45
C GLU A 348 4.51 -15.33 22.27
N ALA A 349 4.67 -14.47 23.26
CA ALA A 349 3.61 -13.99 24.13
C ALA A 349 2.96 -12.73 23.55
N LEU A 350 1.80 -12.89 22.96
CA LEU A 350 1.04 -11.81 22.36
C LEU A 350 -0.10 -11.36 23.28
N ALA A 351 0.00 -10.15 23.82
CA ALA A 351 -0.99 -9.59 24.73
C ALA A 351 -2.30 -9.24 24.01
N ARG A 352 -3.43 -9.49 24.68
CA ARG A 352 -4.78 -9.15 24.21
C ARG A 352 -5.58 -8.54 25.36
N GLY A 353 -6.30 -7.46 25.10
CA GLY A 353 -7.24 -6.92 26.07
C GLY A 353 -8.51 -7.77 26.16
N SER A 354 -9.04 -7.95 27.36
CA SER A 354 -10.29 -8.72 27.56
C SER A 354 -11.52 -7.98 27.02
N LEU A 355 -11.48 -6.66 26.98
CA LEU A 355 -12.53 -5.84 26.38
C LEU A 355 -12.39 -5.86 24.84
N ARG A 356 -13.51 -6.03 24.14
CA ARG A 356 -13.53 -6.04 22.67
C ARG A 356 -12.92 -4.75 22.07
N SER A 357 -13.14 -3.59 22.70
CA SER A 357 -12.59 -2.29 22.29
C SER A 357 -11.06 -2.19 22.39
N LEU A 358 -10.40 -3.12 23.11
CA LEU A 358 -8.97 -3.14 23.39
C LEU A 358 -8.34 -4.51 23.09
N ARG A 359 -9.04 -5.38 22.33
CA ARG A 359 -8.56 -6.75 22.08
C ARG A 359 -7.31 -6.78 21.20
N SER A 360 -7.28 -5.97 20.12
CA SER A 360 -6.12 -5.87 19.24
C SER A 360 -4.93 -5.23 19.98
N PRO A 361 -3.72 -5.81 19.88
CA PRO A 361 -2.51 -5.25 20.48
C PRO A 361 -2.25 -3.81 20.05
N GLU A 362 -2.41 -3.51 18.76
CA GLU A 362 -2.17 -2.18 18.20
C GLU A 362 -3.11 -1.13 18.83
N VAL A 363 -4.37 -1.50 19.05
CA VAL A 363 -5.33 -0.61 19.73
C VAL A 363 -4.96 -0.47 21.20
N LEU A 364 -4.68 -1.58 21.87
CA LEU A 364 -4.35 -1.63 23.30
C LEU A 364 -3.11 -0.78 23.62
N PHE A 365 -2.02 -1.00 22.89
CA PHE A 365 -0.76 -0.27 23.07
C PHE A 365 -0.84 1.16 22.54
N GLY A 366 -1.54 1.40 21.41
CA GLY A 366 -1.75 2.75 20.90
C GLY A 366 -2.53 3.65 21.86
N VAL A 367 -3.60 3.13 22.49
CA VAL A 367 -4.34 3.88 23.53
C VAL A 367 -3.47 4.10 24.78
N ALA A 368 -2.61 3.14 25.14
CA ALA A 368 -1.71 3.27 26.27
C ALA A 368 -0.63 4.34 26.05
N GLU A 369 -0.07 4.42 24.85
CA GLU A 369 0.88 5.46 24.47
C GLU A 369 0.22 6.85 24.54
N GLU A 370 -0.94 7.02 23.91
CA GLU A 370 -1.71 8.27 23.93
C GLU A 370 -2.09 8.72 25.35
N ALA A 371 -2.37 7.75 26.23
CA ALA A 371 -2.75 8.02 27.62
C ALA A 371 -1.54 8.14 28.57
N ASN A 372 -0.30 7.97 28.08
CA ASN A 372 0.93 7.87 28.88
C ASN A 372 0.88 6.75 29.93
N LEU A 373 0.27 5.61 29.57
CA LEU A 373 0.14 4.42 30.42
C LEU A 373 0.90 3.20 29.87
N ILE A 374 1.83 3.44 28.94
CA ILE A 374 2.56 2.38 28.26
C ILE A 374 3.34 1.49 29.24
N TRP A 375 3.99 2.06 30.23
CA TRP A 375 4.78 1.31 31.20
C TRP A 375 3.91 0.44 32.11
N GLU A 376 2.78 0.97 32.56
CA GLU A 376 1.83 0.22 33.40
C GLU A 376 1.26 -0.98 32.63
N LEU A 377 0.91 -0.76 31.34
CA LEU A 377 0.43 -1.83 30.48
C LEU A 377 1.53 -2.86 30.20
N SER A 378 2.73 -2.43 29.81
CA SER A 378 3.87 -3.32 29.53
C SER A 378 4.23 -4.19 30.74
N ARG A 379 4.22 -3.61 31.96
CA ARG A 379 4.42 -4.40 33.18
C ARG A 379 3.36 -5.46 33.37
N LEU A 380 2.08 -5.10 33.17
CA LEU A 380 0.98 -6.06 33.28
C LEU A 380 1.10 -7.18 32.25
N CYS A 381 1.39 -6.86 30.99
CA CYS A 381 1.56 -7.85 29.92
C CYS A 381 2.71 -8.81 30.21
N ARG A 382 3.88 -8.29 30.61
CA ARG A 382 5.03 -9.12 31.00
C ARG A 382 4.71 -10.05 32.17
N LYS A 383 4.07 -9.50 33.21
CA LYS A 383 3.65 -10.30 34.36
C LYS A 383 2.73 -11.43 33.94
N ARG A 384 1.70 -11.16 33.12
CA ARG A 384 0.78 -12.19 32.64
C ARG A 384 1.46 -13.23 31.74
N ALA A 385 2.43 -12.81 30.91
CA ALA A 385 3.19 -13.72 30.07
C ALA A 385 4.04 -14.70 30.92
N ILE A 386 4.66 -14.21 31.96
CA ILE A 386 5.51 -15.01 32.86
C ILE A 386 4.66 -15.92 33.74
N GLU A 387 3.56 -15.44 34.33
CA GLU A 387 2.64 -16.24 35.14
C GLU A 387 2.08 -17.46 34.40
N GLY A 388 1.96 -17.38 33.07
CA GLY A 388 1.45 -18.48 32.23
C GLY A 388 2.49 -19.49 31.74
N ILE A 389 3.77 -19.33 32.07
CA ILE A 389 4.84 -20.22 31.57
C ILE A 389 4.57 -21.68 31.95
N ASP A 390 4.36 -21.95 33.23
CA ASP A 390 4.27 -23.32 33.74
C ASP A 390 3.03 -24.08 33.25
N GLU A 391 1.96 -23.35 32.90
CA GLU A 391 0.74 -23.95 32.38
C GLU A 391 0.79 -24.22 30.88
N ASN A 392 1.58 -23.45 30.12
CA ASN A 392 1.53 -23.42 28.66
C ASN A 392 2.81 -23.97 27.99
N LEU A 393 3.97 -23.91 28.66
CA LEU A 393 5.26 -24.27 28.09
C LEU A 393 5.88 -25.47 28.79
N LYS A 394 6.56 -26.36 28.03
CA LYS A 394 7.39 -27.43 28.59
C LYS A 394 8.72 -26.84 29.12
N GLU A 395 9.42 -27.58 30.00
CA GLU A 395 10.66 -27.13 30.63
C GLU A 395 11.75 -26.63 29.66
N HIS A 396 11.81 -27.20 28.45
CA HIS A 396 12.84 -26.85 27.46
C HIS A 396 12.39 -25.80 26.45
N GLU A 397 11.12 -25.40 26.45
CA GLU A 397 10.57 -24.41 25.53
C GLU A 397 10.84 -22.99 26.03
N LEU A 398 11.09 -22.06 25.09
CA LEU A 398 11.38 -20.67 25.38
C LEU A 398 10.14 -19.80 25.30
N LEU A 399 10.12 -18.74 26.09
CA LEU A 399 9.11 -17.68 26.03
C LEU A 399 9.72 -16.42 25.44
N PHE A 400 9.16 -15.95 24.35
CA PHE A 400 9.52 -14.70 23.69
C PHE A 400 8.55 -13.59 24.11
N ILE A 401 9.08 -12.46 24.57
CA ILE A 401 8.29 -11.34 25.10
C ILE A 401 8.76 -10.04 24.44
N ASN A 402 7.83 -9.35 23.82
CA ASN A 402 8.05 -8.04 23.21
C ASN A 402 8.37 -6.97 24.24
N ILE A 403 9.46 -6.22 24.02
CA ILE A 403 9.96 -5.15 24.89
C ILE A 403 10.23 -3.90 24.05
N ASP A 404 9.65 -2.77 24.47
CA ASP A 404 10.03 -1.48 23.91
C ASP A 404 11.40 -1.05 24.50
N PRO A 405 12.35 -0.54 23.69
CA PRO A 405 13.61 -0.01 24.19
C PRO A 405 13.45 1.04 25.29
N HIS A 406 12.34 1.77 25.32
CA HIS A 406 12.04 2.71 26.40
C HIS A 406 11.71 2.04 27.74
N ASP A 407 11.30 0.76 27.74
CA ASP A 407 11.06 0.00 28.97
C ASP A 407 12.33 -0.13 29.83
N PHE A 408 13.53 -0.16 29.22
CA PHE A 408 14.79 -0.16 29.95
C PHE A 408 15.06 1.12 30.74
N ARG A 409 14.30 2.21 30.51
CA ARG A 409 14.29 3.43 31.30
C ARG A 409 13.35 3.37 32.51
N ASP A 410 12.43 2.39 32.53
CA ASP A 410 11.56 2.13 33.67
C ASP A 410 12.39 1.49 34.79
N PRO A 411 12.56 2.16 35.97
CA PRO A 411 13.33 1.59 37.09
C PRO A 411 12.78 0.24 37.56
N THR A 412 11.46 0.04 37.47
CA THR A 412 10.81 -1.22 37.88
C THR A 412 11.18 -2.37 36.95
N PHE A 413 11.35 -2.12 35.67
CA PHE A 413 11.81 -3.13 34.71
C PHE A 413 13.32 -3.37 34.84
N ARG A 414 14.10 -2.30 34.95
CA ARG A 414 15.56 -2.38 35.06
C ARG A 414 16.02 -3.17 36.28
N TYR A 415 15.36 -2.96 37.43
CA TYR A 415 15.67 -3.64 38.68
C TYR A 415 14.66 -4.75 39.02
N LEU A 416 14.14 -5.39 37.95
CA LEU A 416 13.16 -6.47 38.04
C LEU A 416 13.59 -7.52 39.05
N ASP A 417 12.78 -7.76 40.09
CA ASP A 417 12.97 -8.84 41.03
C ASP A 417 12.41 -10.13 40.42
N LEU A 418 13.30 -11.06 40.08
CA LEU A 418 12.94 -12.33 39.45
C LEU A 418 12.20 -13.24 40.42
N ASP A 419 12.54 -13.20 41.72
CA ASP A 419 11.88 -14.00 42.74
C ASP A 419 10.44 -13.52 42.97
N GLU A 420 10.20 -12.19 42.93
CA GLU A 420 8.86 -11.62 43.03
C GLU A 420 7.97 -11.99 41.85
N LEU A 421 8.56 -12.16 40.65
CA LEU A 421 7.85 -12.60 39.45
C LEU A 421 7.75 -14.12 39.31
N GLY A 422 8.37 -14.88 40.20
CA GLY A 422 8.39 -16.34 40.09
C GLY A 422 9.25 -16.86 38.95
N VAL A 423 10.26 -16.12 38.49
CA VAL A 423 11.15 -16.53 37.40
C VAL A 423 12.31 -17.32 37.94
N GLU A 424 12.20 -18.64 37.94
CA GLU A 424 13.29 -19.54 38.36
C GLU A 424 14.33 -19.75 37.25
N HIS A 425 13.93 -19.62 35.97
CA HIS A 425 14.72 -19.93 34.79
C HIS A 425 14.74 -18.77 33.78
N PRO A 426 15.46 -17.65 34.07
CA PRO A 426 15.51 -16.49 33.15
C PRO A 426 16.12 -16.83 31.78
N GLU A 427 16.92 -17.91 31.66
CA GLU A 427 17.47 -18.40 30.41
C GLU A 427 16.39 -18.96 29.44
N ARG A 428 15.18 -19.15 29.92
CA ARG A 428 14.01 -19.51 29.11
C ARG A 428 13.29 -18.29 28.53
N ILE A 429 13.65 -17.07 28.96
CA ILE A 429 12.99 -15.85 28.52
C ILE A 429 13.85 -15.17 27.48
N VAL A 430 13.25 -14.89 26.32
CA VAL A 430 13.83 -14.11 25.23
C VAL A 430 13.13 -12.77 25.17
N LEU A 431 13.87 -11.68 25.28
CA LEU A 431 13.37 -10.33 25.17
C LEU A 431 13.47 -9.87 23.71
N GLU A 432 12.36 -9.64 23.05
CA GLU A 432 12.28 -9.20 21.67
C GLU A 432 12.32 -7.67 21.61
N ILE A 433 13.27 -7.12 20.87
CA ILE A 433 13.48 -5.69 20.72
C ILE A 433 13.13 -5.31 19.31
N THR A 434 12.07 -4.52 19.14
CA THR A 434 11.69 -4.00 17.84
C THR A 434 12.64 -2.89 17.42
N GLU A 435 13.10 -2.96 16.18
CA GLU A 435 14.04 -1.98 15.62
C GLU A 435 13.44 -0.61 15.38
N ARG A 436 12.10 -0.51 15.22
CA ARG A 436 11.40 0.74 14.92
C ARG A 436 11.68 1.87 15.92
N THR A 437 12.10 1.54 17.13
CA THR A 437 12.48 2.53 18.15
C THR A 437 13.94 2.93 17.97
N ALA A 438 14.20 4.15 17.50
CA ALA A 438 15.54 4.66 17.28
C ALA A 438 16.35 4.67 18.59
N ILE A 439 17.27 3.71 18.74
CA ILE A 439 18.23 3.69 19.83
C ILE A 439 19.28 4.78 19.53
N THR A 440 19.20 5.90 20.22
CA THR A 440 20.10 7.05 20.03
C THR A 440 21.42 6.92 20.77
N ASP A 441 21.46 6.13 21.84
CA ASP A 441 22.65 5.92 22.69
C ASP A 441 22.94 4.41 22.83
N TYR A 442 23.57 3.84 21.81
CA TYR A 442 23.95 2.42 21.80
C TYR A 442 24.83 1.99 22.97
N PRO A 443 25.87 2.76 23.38
CA PRO A 443 26.70 2.34 24.53
C PRO A 443 25.93 2.18 25.82
N THR A 444 25.05 3.13 26.16
CA THR A 444 24.19 3.03 27.36
C THR A 444 23.21 1.87 27.23
N PHE A 445 22.65 1.67 26.05
CA PHE A 445 21.70 0.58 25.83
C PHE A 445 22.35 -0.80 25.90
N GLN A 446 23.55 -0.96 25.36
CA GLN A 446 24.34 -2.18 25.52
C GLN A 446 24.58 -2.53 26.99
N GLY A 447 24.88 -1.52 27.83
CA GLY A 447 25.03 -1.72 29.28
C GLY A 447 23.77 -2.32 29.92
N TYR A 448 22.57 -1.93 29.47
CA TYR A 448 21.31 -2.54 29.93
C TYR A 448 21.19 -3.99 29.47
N LEU A 449 21.50 -4.28 28.21
CA LEU A 449 21.45 -5.65 27.69
C LEU A 449 22.44 -6.57 28.43
N ASP A 450 23.65 -6.08 28.73
CA ASP A 450 24.65 -6.87 29.42
C ASP A 450 24.23 -7.18 30.87
N ASP A 451 23.57 -6.24 31.56
CA ASP A 451 22.98 -6.48 32.89
C ASP A 451 21.93 -7.60 32.84
N PHE A 452 21.06 -7.62 31.80
CA PHE A 452 20.06 -8.66 31.65
C PHE A 452 20.68 -10.01 31.22
N ARG A 453 21.70 -10.01 30.33
CA ARG A 453 22.46 -11.22 29.99
C ARG A 453 23.13 -11.84 31.17
N ALA A 454 23.74 -11.01 32.05
CA ALA A 454 24.34 -11.49 33.27
C ALA A 454 23.36 -12.17 34.23
N ARG A 455 22.06 -11.83 34.10
CA ARG A 455 20.94 -12.46 34.82
C ARG A 455 20.35 -13.68 34.11
N GLY A 456 20.85 -14.01 32.91
CA GLY A 456 20.47 -15.19 32.14
C GLY A 456 19.50 -14.95 30.96
N PHE A 457 18.96 -13.75 30.79
CA PHE A 457 18.03 -13.46 29.69
C PHE A 457 18.72 -13.55 28.32
N ARG A 458 17.94 -13.93 27.31
CA ARG A 458 18.31 -13.90 25.89
C ARG A 458 17.61 -12.76 25.17
N PHE A 459 18.13 -12.42 23.97
CA PHE A 459 17.60 -11.33 23.18
C PHE A 459 17.30 -11.75 21.75
N ALA A 460 16.21 -11.20 21.21
CA ALA A 460 15.85 -11.26 19.80
C ALA A 460 15.78 -9.85 19.22
N VAL A 461 16.21 -9.69 17.97
CA VAL A 461 15.90 -8.51 17.17
C VAL A 461 14.69 -8.85 16.32
N ASP A 462 13.65 -8.05 16.45
CA ASP A 462 12.37 -8.22 15.78
C ASP A 462 12.21 -7.31 14.55
N ASP A 463 11.30 -7.66 13.63
CA ASP A 463 10.99 -6.94 12.37
C ASP A 463 12.21 -6.75 11.43
N ALA A 464 13.22 -7.62 11.47
CA ALA A 464 14.39 -7.48 10.61
C ALA A 464 14.03 -7.60 9.13
N GLY A 465 14.34 -6.55 8.36
CA GLY A 465 14.05 -6.46 6.92
C GLY A 465 12.87 -5.60 6.54
N SER A 466 12.13 -5.03 7.49
CA SER A 466 11.04 -4.06 7.24
C SER A 466 11.51 -2.69 6.73
N GLY A 467 12.83 -2.51 6.52
CA GLY A 467 13.43 -1.31 5.93
C GLY A 467 14.13 -0.37 6.91
N TYR A 468 14.04 -0.63 8.21
CA TYR A 468 14.67 0.16 9.27
C TYR A 468 15.91 -0.52 9.87
N ALA A 469 16.02 -1.90 9.82
CA ALA A 469 17.18 -2.66 10.32
C ALA A 469 18.34 -2.68 9.34
N GLY A 470 19.32 -1.84 9.63
CA GLY A 470 20.66 -2.08 9.08
C GLY A 470 21.33 -3.24 9.83
N LEU A 471 22.09 -4.11 9.13
CA LEU A 471 22.99 -5.10 9.74
C LEU A 471 23.86 -4.50 10.88
N GLY A 472 24.03 -3.17 10.89
CA GLY A 472 24.70 -2.43 11.94
C GLY A 472 23.97 -2.45 13.29
N SER A 473 22.65 -2.41 13.31
CA SER A 473 21.85 -2.51 14.54
C SER A 473 21.97 -3.91 15.13
N ILE A 474 21.86 -4.95 14.28
CA ILE A 474 22.02 -6.35 14.69
C ILE A 474 23.42 -6.58 15.26
N ALA A 475 24.47 -6.08 14.58
CA ALA A 475 25.84 -6.20 15.06
C ALA A 475 26.07 -5.52 16.43
N ASN A 476 25.43 -4.37 16.66
CA ASN A 476 25.52 -3.65 17.94
C ASN A 476 24.75 -4.34 19.08
N LEU A 477 23.63 -4.98 18.77
CA LEU A 477 22.80 -5.65 19.79
C LEU A 477 23.33 -7.04 20.14
N ALA A 478 24.09 -7.70 19.26
CA ALA A 478 24.60 -9.08 19.40
C ALA A 478 23.51 -10.04 19.93
N PRO A 479 22.38 -10.21 19.22
CA PRO A 479 21.24 -10.95 19.71
C PRO A 479 21.48 -12.47 19.61
N ASP A 480 20.68 -13.26 20.34
CA ASP A 480 20.61 -14.71 20.21
C ASP A 480 19.72 -15.14 19.03
N PHE A 481 18.75 -14.28 18.66
CA PHE A 481 17.79 -14.53 17.61
C PHE A 481 17.58 -13.31 16.71
N ILE A 482 17.30 -13.56 15.42
CA ILE A 482 16.83 -12.56 14.45
C ILE A 482 15.50 -13.03 13.90
N LYS A 483 14.44 -12.24 14.03
CA LYS A 483 13.12 -12.51 13.45
C LYS A 483 13.01 -11.76 12.13
N LEU A 484 12.77 -12.50 11.05
CA LEU A 484 12.59 -11.94 9.71
C LEU A 484 11.12 -11.57 9.53
N ASP A 485 10.88 -10.29 9.25
CA ASP A 485 9.55 -9.73 9.05
C ASP A 485 8.77 -10.46 7.93
N ILE A 486 7.46 -10.55 8.07
CA ILE A 486 6.53 -11.16 7.10
C ILE A 486 6.72 -10.62 5.67
N SER A 487 7.11 -9.35 5.52
CA SER A 487 7.35 -8.73 4.21
C SER A 487 8.48 -9.42 3.42
N LEU A 488 9.44 -10.05 4.10
CA LEU A 488 10.47 -10.87 3.48
C LEU A 488 10.00 -12.29 3.16
N ILE A 489 9.07 -12.81 3.94
CA ILE A 489 8.65 -14.22 3.88
C ILE A 489 7.45 -14.42 2.95
N SER A 490 6.47 -13.52 2.98
CA SER A 490 5.30 -13.61 2.10
C SER A 490 5.71 -13.71 0.63
N SER A 491 5.24 -14.75 -0.06
CA SER A 491 5.56 -15.08 -1.47
C SER A 491 7.06 -15.27 -1.77
N ILE A 492 7.86 -15.68 -0.78
CA ILE A 492 9.30 -15.95 -0.95
C ILE A 492 9.56 -17.07 -1.95
N ASP A 493 8.66 -18.04 -2.08
CA ASP A 493 8.71 -19.15 -3.04
C ASP A 493 8.84 -18.69 -4.49
N THR A 494 8.31 -17.53 -4.83
CA THR A 494 8.32 -16.96 -6.19
C THR A 494 9.24 -15.76 -6.35
N ASN A 495 9.85 -15.25 -5.27
CA ASN A 495 10.65 -14.03 -5.28
C ASN A 495 12.14 -14.30 -5.00
N PHE A 496 12.92 -14.39 -6.08
CA PHE A 496 14.36 -14.65 -6.01
C PHE A 496 15.15 -13.59 -5.22
N MET A 497 14.73 -12.32 -5.23
CA MET A 497 15.42 -11.27 -4.47
C MET A 497 15.25 -11.47 -2.97
N LYS A 498 14.05 -11.86 -2.52
CA LYS A 498 13.79 -12.19 -1.11
C LYS A 498 14.58 -13.43 -0.70
N GLN A 499 14.63 -14.46 -1.53
CA GLN A 499 15.44 -15.66 -1.28
C GLN A 499 16.91 -15.32 -1.06
N ASN A 500 17.52 -14.50 -1.93
CA ASN A 500 18.91 -14.09 -1.79
C ASN A 500 19.16 -13.27 -0.52
N LEU A 501 18.21 -12.40 -0.13
CA LEU A 501 18.34 -11.60 1.08
C LEU A 501 18.28 -12.49 2.31
N VAL A 502 17.31 -13.41 2.38
CA VAL A 502 17.16 -14.36 3.49
C VAL A 502 18.39 -15.29 3.56
N ASP A 503 18.88 -15.82 2.46
CA ASP A 503 20.11 -16.63 2.40
C ASP A 503 21.31 -15.87 2.98
N THR A 504 21.48 -14.60 2.62
CA THR A 504 22.53 -13.74 3.15
C THR A 504 22.38 -13.54 4.67
N MET A 505 21.18 -13.32 5.17
CA MET A 505 20.92 -13.14 6.60
C MET A 505 21.12 -14.43 7.38
N VAL A 506 20.73 -15.58 6.83
CA VAL A 506 20.98 -16.90 7.43
C VAL A 506 22.47 -17.20 7.48
N SER A 507 23.22 -16.93 6.41
CA SER A 507 24.67 -17.10 6.38
C SER A 507 25.37 -16.23 7.42
N PHE A 508 25.01 -14.95 7.50
CA PHE A 508 25.51 -14.04 8.53
C PHE A 508 25.21 -14.55 9.95
N ALA A 509 23.99 -14.99 10.20
CA ALA A 509 23.56 -15.49 11.50
C ALA A 509 24.34 -16.75 11.90
N ASN A 510 24.56 -17.68 10.98
CA ASN A 510 25.36 -18.89 11.19
C ASN A 510 26.80 -18.57 11.60
N ASP A 511 27.45 -17.61 10.94
CA ASP A 511 28.81 -17.19 11.24
C ASP A 511 28.96 -16.59 12.65
N HIS A 512 27.85 -16.08 13.23
CA HIS A 512 27.83 -15.44 14.55
C HIS A 512 27.12 -16.28 15.63
N GLY A 513 26.65 -17.48 15.31
CA GLY A 513 25.93 -18.34 16.26
C GLY A 513 24.52 -17.85 16.62
N ILE A 514 23.92 -17.03 15.76
CA ILE A 514 22.58 -16.45 15.93
C ILE A 514 21.57 -17.37 15.24
N LYS A 515 20.38 -17.55 15.82
CA LYS A 515 19.29 -18.29 15.17
C LYS A 515 18.34 -17.35 14.44
N VAL A 516 17.95 -17.73 13.24
CA VAL A 516 16.99 -16.98 12.43
C VAL A 516 15.60 -17.60 12.57
N ILE A 517 14.59 -16.75 12.76
CA ILE A 517 13.17 -17.09 12.83
C ILE A 517 12.50 -16.43 11.62
N ALA A 518 11.80 -17.18 10.77
CA ALA A 518 10.96 -16.64 9.70
C ALA A 518 9.53 -16.46 10.22
N GLU A 519 9.03 -15.24 10.13
CA GLU A 519 7.68 -14.89 10.57
C GLU A 519 6.65 -14.88 9.43
N GLY A 520 5.37 -15.07 9.79
CA GLY A 520 4.27 -14.98 8.86
C GLY A 520 4.28 -16.06 7.78
N VAL A 521 4.79 -17.26 8.09
CA VAL A 521 4.70 -18.41 7.19
C VAL A 521 3.25 -18.91 7.16
N GLU A 522 2.55 -18.70 6.05
CA GLU A 522 1.15 -19.05 5.88
C GLU A 522 0.93 -20.25 4.96
N ARG A 523 1.84 -20.45 4.00
CA ARG A 523 1.74 -21.48 2.96
C ARG A 523 2.87 -22.50 3.03
N GLU A 524 2.57 -23.72 2.60
CA GLU A 524 3.56 -24.81 2.56
C GLU A 524 4.73 -24.50 1.62
N GLU A 525 4.48 -23.79 0.50
CA GLU A 525 5.51 -23.41 -0.46
C GLU A 525 6.50 -22.39 0.14
N GLU A 526 6.03 -21.48 0.97
CA GLU A 526 6.87 -20.54 1.73
C GLU A 526 7.73 -21.30 2.75
N TYR A 527 7.10 -22.22 3.48
CA TYR A 527 7.79 -23.06 4.46
C TYR A 527 8.90 -23.90 3.82
N GLU A 528 8.62 -24.61 2.73
CA GLU A 528 9.64 -25.42 2.05
C GLU A 528 10.79 -24.54 1.52
N THR A 529 10.49 -23.33 1.09
CA THR A 529 11.50 -22.37 0.61
C THR A 529 12.40 -21.90 1.76
N VAL A 530 11.83 -21.45 2.90
CA VAL A 530 12.64 -21.01 4.04
C VAL A 530 13.43 -22.16 4.65
N LYS A 531 12.90 -23.37 4.62
CA LYS A 531 13.60 -24.61 5.01
C LYS A 531 14.80 -24.87 4.09
N ALA A 532 14.64 -24.79 2.78
CA ALA A 532 15.72 -24.96 1.81
C ALA A 532 16.83 -23.90 1.96
N LEU A 533 16.48 -22.68 2.40
CA LEU A 533 17.42 -21.59 2.70
C LEU A 533 18.11 -21.76 4.07
N GLY A 534 17.80 -22.81 4.84
CA GLY A 534 18.45 -23.10 6.12
C GLY A 534 18.00 -22.22 7.27
N VAL A 535 16.83 -21.62 7.21
CA VAL A 535 16.20 -20.89 8.33
C VAL A 535 15.99 -21.85 9.49
N HIS A 536 16.39 -21.45 10.69
CA HIS A 536 16.42 -22.33 11.88
C HIS A 536 15.04 -22.60 12.47
N LEU A 537 14.23 -21.55 12.57
CA LEU A 537 12.94 -21.55 13.23
C LEU A 537 11.91 -20.85 12.34
N THR A 538 10.65 -21.26 12.47
CA THR A 538 9.54 -20.66 11.73
C THR A 538 8.34 -20.40 12.62
N GLN A 539 7.59 -19.35 12.29
CA GLN A 539 6.37 -18.95 12.95
C GLN A 539 5.34 -18.50 11.90
N GLY A 540 4.07 -18.77 12.12
CA GLY A 540 3.00 -18.33 11.21
C GLY A 540 1.72 -19.13 11.35
N PHE A 541 0.69 -18.73 10.62
CA PHE A 541 -0.63 -19.37 10.65
C PHE A 541 -0.60 -20.84 10.18
N LEU A 542 0.39 -21.22 9.37
CA LEU A 542 0.58 -22.61 8.95
C LEU A 542 0.68 -23.55 10.16
N PHE A 543 1.25 -23.12 11.29
CA PHE A 543 1.49 -23.93 12.49
C PHE A 543 0.42 -23.74 13.57
N HIS A 544 -0.34 -22.66 13.54
CA HIS A 544 -1.36 -22.36 14.53
C HIS A 544 -2.54 -23.33 14.44
N ASN A 545 -2.98 -23.65 13.22
CA ASN A 545 -4.11 -24.58 12.98
C ASN A 545 -3.79 -26.06 13.28
N ALA A 546 -2.53 -26.44 13.34
CA ALA A 546 -2.13 -27.82 13.63
C ALA A 546 -2.36 -28.23 15.09
N GLN A 547 -2.41 -27.27 16.03
CA GLN A 547 -2.61 -27.53 17.46
C GLN A 547 -4.07 -27.39 17.92
N SER A 548 -4.90 -26.60 17.22
CA SER A 548 -6.32 -26.45 17.56
C SER A 548 -7.15 -27.70 17.28
N ASN A 549 -6.68 -28.61 16.43
CA ASN A 549 -7.32 -29.91 16.19
C ASN A 549 -7.11 -30.94 17.32
N GLY A 550 -6.35 -30.59 18.36
CA GLY A 550 -6.04 -31.49 19.50
C GLY A 550 -6.73 -31.16 20.82
N LYS A 551 -7.27 -29.95 20.99
CA LYS A 551 -8.04 -29.60 22.21
C LYS A 551 -9.36 -28.98 21.75
N GLY A 552 -10.43 -29.78 21.95
CA GLY A 552 -11.79 -29.39 21.59
C GLY A 552 -12.23 -28.06 22.19
N GLU A 553 -13.11 -27.44 21.41
CA GLU A 553 -13.93 -26.29 21.76
C GLU A 553 -14.38 -26.27 23.22
N HIS A 554 -14.08 -25.16 23.91
CA HIS A 554 -14.89 -24.66 25.02
C HIS A 554 -15.00 -23.15 24.95
#